data_d7d246865dd786584c9fa7834b4f2140
#
_entry.id   d7d246865dd786584c9fa7834b4f2140
#
_cell.length_a   1.000
_cell.length_b   1.000
_cell.length_c   1.000
_cell.angle_alpha   90.00
_cell.angle_beta   90.00
_cell.angle_gamma   90.00
#
_symmetry.space_group_name_H-M   'P 1'
#
loop_
_entity.id
_entity.type
_entity.pdbx_description
1 polymer ?
#
loop_
_entity_poly.entity_id
_entity_poly.type
_entity_poly.pdbx_seq_one_letter_code
_entity_poly.pdbx_strand_id
1 'polypeptide(L)'
;MTHRQRRFLLASAFASAFAGMTMIVVATVFVGSSASAGGYTVVDLAALDQGSTVVVRGPNALDEAVGGGFVAGGHRGLHLTRGGAQEISGLSGSDYTTVFGVNDVGDVVGRSNTATAVRAFLTPKGGAARELPPLAGDTGSTAFAVNKPGDAVGFTSGPDGERAVLWARDGSVTLLPGASRAQTSRALGINERGDAVGSWDAGLGLHAILWPKGGAEQDLGTLPGHTTSEAVDVNAGGDIVGYSADATGARRAVRWTSDGGILDLGTLPGGDFSQALGINTSGDIVGTSTSAFGSRAFIWTSAAGLRDLNDLIVPSAFVLTQAVGINASGVILALGRDA
;
A
#
# COMPACT_ATOMS: atom_id res chain seq x y z
N MET A 1 -24.82 -37.95 1.23
CA MET A 1 -24.55 -36.81 0.35
C MET A 1 -24.06 -35.67 1.25
N THR A 2 -22.78 -35.42 1.26
CA THR A 2 -22.11 -34.50 2.19
C THR A 2 -22.12 -33.09 1.62
N HIS A 3 -22.81 -32.18 2.30
CA HIS A 3 -22.73 -30.77 2.05
C HIS A 3 -21.30 -30.28 2.32
N ARG A 4 -20.51 -29.95 1.28
CA ARG A 4 -19.34 -29.10 1.41
C ARG A 4 -19.82 -27.71 1.69
N GLN A 5 -19.73 -27.29 2.93
CA GLN A 5 -19.81 -25.88 3.32
C GLN A 5 -18.67 -25.12 2.64
N ARG A 6 -19.03 -24.28 1.68
CA ARG A 6 -18.11 -23.27 1.15
C ARG A 6 -17.96 -22.20 2.22
N ARG A 7 -16.80 -22.14 2.84
CA ARG A 7 -16.43 -21.04 3.73
C ARG A 7 -15.96 -19.88 2.87
N PHE A 8 -16.64 -18.76 2.96
CA PHE A 8 -16.27 -17.50 2.34
C PHE A 8 -15.56 -16.65 3.38
N LEU A 9 -14.59 -15.91 2.94
CA LEU A 9 -13.79 -15.06 3.78
C LEU A 9 -13.87 -13.59 3.40
N LEU A 10 -14.01 -12.77 4.42
CA LEU A 10 -14.35 -11.36 4.36
C LEU A 10 -13.19 -10.48 4.78
N ALA A 11 -12.81 -9.53 3.95
CA ALA A 11 -11.92 -8.46 4.33
C ALA A 11 -12.57 -7.11 4.03
N SER A 12 -12.62 -6.22 4.99
CA SER A 12 -13.33 -4.95 4.91
C SER A 12 -12.46 -3.78 4.48
N ALA A 13 -13.07 -2.89 3.72
CA ALA A 13 -12.51 -1.66 3.21
C ALA A 13 -12.59 -0.50 4.23
N PHE A 14 -11.86 0.55 3.95
CA PHE A 14 -11.85 1.84 4.62
C PHE A 14 -13.23 2.34 5.04
N ALA A 15 -13.39 2.63 6.32
CA ALA A 15 -14.47 3.45 6.83
C ALA A 15 -13.95 4.87 7.10
N SER A 16 -14.22 5.82 6.20
CA SER A 16 -14.40 7.20 6.64
C SER A 16 -15.87 7.39 7.02
N ALA A 17 -16.07 8.04 8.15
CA ALA A 17 -17.33 8.18 8.84
C ALA A 17 -18.47 8.72 7.95
N PHE A 18 -19.55 7.94 7.83
CA PHE A 18 -20.93 8.47 7.71
C PHE A 18 -21.91 7.42 8.20
N ALA A 19 -22.87 7.86 9.00
CA ALA A 19 -23.91 7.04 9.59
C ALA A 19 -24.86 6.49 8.51
N GLY A 20 -25.02 5.17 8.48
CA GLY A 20 -25.87 4.44 7.54
C GLY A 20 -25.11 3.23 6.96
N MET A 21 -24.58 2.36 7.82
CA MET A 21 -23.69 1.28 7.41
C MET A 21 -24.44 0.12 6.75
N THR A 22 -24.36 0.04 5.42
CA THR A 22 -24.44 -1.24 4.71
C THR A 22 -23.07 -1.91 4.85
N MET A 23 -23.03 -3.10 5.45
CA MET A 23 -21.82 -3.90 5.60
C MET A 23 -21.30 -4.31 4.21
N ILE A 24 -20.19 -3.73 3.77
CA ILE A 24 -19.54 -4.13 2.52
C ILE A 24 -18.62 -5.30 2.83
N VAL A 25 -18.97 -6.45 2.28
CA VAL A 25 -18.15 -7.66 2.25
C VAL A 25 -17.06 -7.45 1.21
N VAL A 26 -15.80 -7.54 1.60
CA VAL A 26 -14.65 -7.36 0.69
C VAL A 26 -13.87 -8.66 0.65
N ALA A 27 -13.81 -9.29 -0.53
CA ALA A 27 -12.90 -10.40 -0.77
C ALA A 27 -11.49 -9.86 -1.02
N THR A 28 -10.50 -10.43 -0.37
CA THR A 28 -9.08 -10.22 -0.69
C THR A 28 -8.67 -11.35 -1.62
N VAL A 29 -8.24 -11.03 -2.83
CA VAL A 29 -7.94 -12.04 -3.85
C VAL A 29 -6.56 -11.84 -4.45
N PHE A 30 -5.84 -12.92 -4.72
CA PHE A 30 -4.71 -12.92 -5.62
C PHE A 30 -5.20 -13.17 -7.05
N VAL A 31 -4.71 -12.36 -7.96
CA VAL A 31 -5.00 -12.48 -9.38
C VAL A 31 -3.69 -12.85 -10.06
N GLY A 32 -3.55 -14.10 -10.46
CA GLY A 32 -2.34 -14.62 -11.11
C GLY A 32 -2.51 -14.70 -12.63
N SER A 33 -1.44 -14.41 -13.40
CA SER A 33 -1.44 -14.60 -14.83
C SER A 33 -1.52 -16.08 -15.17
N SER A 34 -2.47 -16.50 -16.05
CA SER A 34 -2.48 -17.83 -16.63
C SER A 34 -1.66 -17.87 -17.91
N ALA A 35 -0.67 -18.74 -17.98
CA ALA A 35 0.25 -18.87 -19.12
C ALA A 35 -0.41 -19.30 -20.47
N SER A 36 -1.72 -19.57 -20.50
CA SER A 36 -2.35 -20.20 -21.68
C SER A 36 -3.48 -19.42 -22.36
N ALA A 37 -3.92 -18.27 -21.84
CA ALA A 37 -5.07 -17.57 -22.44
C ALA A 37 -5.11 -16.04 -22.29
N GLY A 38 -4.05 -15.38 -21.84
CA GLY A 38 -4.04 -13.91 -21.69
C GLY A 38 -5.00 -13.36 -20.63
N GLY A 39 -5.47 -14.20 -19.70
CA GLY A 39 -6.38 -13.84 -18.62
C GLY A 39 -5.78 -14.12 -17.23
N TYR A 40 -6.40 -13.57 -16.21
CA TYR A 40 -6.05 -13.77 -14.82
C TYR A 40 -6.99 -14.78 -14.15
N THR A 41 -6.48 -15.60 -13.24
CA THR A 41 -7.29 -16.45 -12.35
C THR A 41 -7.38 -15.80 -10.98
N VAL A 42 -8.58 -15.85 -10.39
CA VAL A 42 -8.83 -15.33 -9.05
C VAL A 42 -8.62 -16.44 -8.03
N VAL A 43 -7.75 -16.20 -7.05
CA VAL A 43 -7.59 -17.05 -5.87
C VAL A 43 -8.09 -16.25 -4.67
N ASP A 44 -9.21 -16.68 -4.10
CA ASP A 44 -9.71 -16.09 -2.87
C ASP A 44 -8.77 -16.44 -1.72
N LEU A 45 -8.22 -15.42 -1.08
CA LEU A 45 -7.47 -15.59 0.16
C LEU A 45 -8.49 -15.76 1.28
N ALA A 46 -8.94 -17.01 1.40
CA ALA A 46 -9.93 -17.48 2.34
C ALA A 46 -9.87 -16.75 3.66
N ALA A 47 -10.91 -15.97 3.97
CA ALA A 47 -11.10 -15.00 5.00
C ALA A 47 -10.68 -15.44 6.37
N LEU A 48 -10.31 -14.50 7.11
CA LEU A 48 -10.34 -14.54 8.57
C LEU A 48 -11.80 -14.59 9.02
N ASP A 49 -12.16 -15.67 9.65
CA ASP A 49 -13.54 -16.02 10.04
C ASP A 49 -14.15 -15.06 11.10
N GLN A 50 -13.45 -14.03 11.57
CA GLN A 50 -13.84 -13.24 12.74
C GLN A 50 -13.45 -11.77 12.70
N GLY A 51 -13.23 -11.10 11.57
CA GLY A 51 -12.82 -9.72 11.71
C GLY A 51 -12.88 -8.86 10.45
N SER A 52 -13.00 -7.57 10.65
CA SER A 52 -12.88 -6.56 9.59
C SER A 52 -11.40 -6.33 9.28
N THR A 53 -10.90 -6.76 8.14
CA THR A 53 -9.57 -6.36 7.66
C THR A 53 -9.62 -4.89 7.26
N VAL A 54 -8.73 -4.07 7.81
CA VAL A 54 -8.77 -2.61 7.62
C VAL A 54 -7.76 -2.12 6.60
N VAL A 55 -6.64 -2.82 6.46
CA VAL A 55 -5.55 -2.44 5.54
C VAL A 55 -4.92 -3.71 4.99
N VAL A 56 -4.64 -3.74 3.69
CA VAL A 56 -3.91 -4.83 3.04
C VAL A 56 -2.81 -4.25 2.15
N ARG A 57 -1.63 -4.86 2.14
CA ARG A 57 -0.46 -4.50 1.34
C ARG A 57 0.25 -5.76 0.84
N GLY A 58 0.94 -5.63 -0.25
CA GLY A 58 1.63 -6.68 -0.97
C GLY A 58 1.11 -6.76 -2.40
N PRO A 59 1.35 -7.84 -3.15
CA PRO A 59 2.09 -9.03 -2.72
C PRO A 59 3.60 -8.83 -2.84
N ASN A 60 4.38 -9.57 -2.03
CA ASN A 60 5.82 -9.70 -2.21
C ASN A 60 6.15 -10.78 -3.28
N ALA A 61 7.45 -11.06 -3.52
CA ALA A 61 7.89 -12.07 -4.48
C ALA A 61 7.49 -13.52 -4.12
N LEU A 62 7.04 -13.76 -2.89
CA LEU A 62 6.57 -15.06 -2.39
C LEU A 62 5.03 -15.20 -2.45
N ASP A 63 4.32 -14.25 -3.07
CA ASP A 63 2.86 -14.14 -3.06
C ASP A 63 2.30 -13.99 -1.63
N GLU A 64 3.04 -13.35 -0.74
CA GLU A 64 2.60 -13.05 0.62
C GLU A 64 2.09 -11.61 0.69
N ALA A 65 1.03 -11.40 1.46
CA ALA A 65 0.46 -10.08 1.74
C ALA A 65 0.37 -9.86 3.26
N VAL A 66 0.24 -8.62 3.66
CA VAL A 66 0.09 -8.26 5.07
C VAL A 66 -1.04 -7.26 5.26
N GLY A 67 -1.54 -7.17 6.48
CA GLY A 67 -2.61 -6.24 6.78
C GLY A 67 -2.91 -6.14 8.26
N GLY A 68 -4.05 -5.56 8.58
CA GLY A 68 -4.57 -5.50 9.94
C GLY A 68 -6.05 -5.81 9.98
N GLY A 69 -6.50 -6.47 11.02
CA GLY A 69 -7.89 -6.84 11.21
C GLY A 69 -8.29 -6.96 12.68
N PHE A 70 -9.59 -6.87 12.94
CA PHE A 70 -10.14 -7.13 14.26
C PHE A 70 -10.34 -8.63 14.44
N VAL A 71 -9.76 -9.16 15.49
CA VAL A 71 -9.90 -10.55 15.93
C VAL A 71 -10.35 -10.56 17.39
N ALA A 72 -10.72 -11.74 17.91
CA ALA A 72 -11.02 -11.87 19.33
C ALA A 72 -9.82 -11.39 20.18
N GLY A 73 -10.01 -10.34 20.96
CA GLY A 73 -8.94 -9.76 21.78
C GLY A 73 -8.26 -8.50 21.22
N GLY A 74 -8.77 -7.89 20.14
CA GLY A 74 -8.31 -6.58 19.66
C GLY A 74 -7.96 -6.55 18.18
N HIS A 75 -7.27 -5.50 17.74
CA HIS A 75 -6.81 -5.35 16.38
C HIS A 75 -5.41 -5.96 16.24
N ARG A 76 -5.24 -6.89 15.31
CA ARG A 76 -3.98 -7.63 15.07
C ARG A 76 -3.44 -7.41 13.68
N GLY A 77 -2.12 -7.48 13.58
CA GLY A 77 -1.44 -7.63 12.30
C GLY A 77 -1.68 -9.01 11.71
N LEU A 78 -1.74 -9.10 10.41
CA LEU A 78 -2.05 -10.32 9.68
C LEU A 78 -1.03 -10.55 8.58
N HIS A 79 -0.55 -11.77 8.47
CA HIS A 79 0.22 -12.29 7.37
C HIS A 79 -0.66 -13.21 6.54
N LEU A 80 -0.88 -12.85 5.29
CA LEU A 80 -1.78 -13.54 4.37
C LEU A 80 -0.95 -14.30 3.34
N THR A 81 -1.24 -15.59 3.20
CA THR A 81 -0.61 -16.47 2.21
C THR A 81 -1.70 -17.29 1.50
N ARG A 82 -1.33 -18.00 0.44
CA ARG A 82 -2.26 -18.97 -0.20
C ARG A 82 -2.72 -20.09 0.76
N GLY A 83 -1.98 -20.32 1.85
CA GLY A 83 -2.31 -21.32 2.89
C GLY A 83 -3.22 -20.80 4.00
N GLY A 84 -3.56 -19.50 3.98
CA GLY A 84 -4.40 -18.86 4.99
C GLY A 84 -3.71 -17.66 5.65
N ALA A 85 -4.32 -17.19 6.74
CA ALA A 85 -3.85 -16.03 7.50
C ALA A 85 -3.24 -16.45 8.83
N GLN A 86 -2.18 -15.77 9.22
CA GLN A 86 -1.51 -15.91 10.52
C GLN A 86 -1.44 -14.55 11.20
N GLU A 87 -1.62 -14.54 12.52
CA GLU A 87 -1.44 -13.32 13.31
C GLU A 87 0.03 -12.94 13.37
N ILE A 88 0.30 -11.64 13.19
CA ILE A 88 1.59 -11.02 13.47
C ILE A 88 1.49 -10.33 14.82
N SER A 89 2.27 -10.81 15.76
CA SER A 89 2.44 -10.13 17.04
C SER A 89 3.21 -8.83 16.82
N GLY A 90 2.66 -7.73 17.32
CA GLY A 90 3.38 -6.47 17.39
C GLY A 90 4.36 -6.42 18.55
N LEU A 91 4.68 -5.22 19.02
CA LEU A 91 5.51 -5.01 20.20
C LEU A 91 4.84 -5.59 21.45
N SER A 92 5.64 -6.03 22.40
CA SER A 92 5.17 -6.62 23.65
C SER A 92 4.21 -5.69 24.39
N GLY A 93 3.08 -6.23 24.84
CA GLY A 93 2.02 -5.48 25.54
C GLY A 93 1.11 -4.67 24.65
N SER A 94 1.19 -4.82 23.31
CA SER A 94 0.29 -4.14 22.38
C SER A 94 -1.05 -4.87 22.28
N ASP A 95 -2.13 -4.10 22.35
CA ASP A 95 -3.51 -4.53 22.07
C ASP A 95 -3.98 -4.14 20.65
N TYR A 96 -3.20 -3.30 19.97
CA TYR A 96 -3.50 -2.82 18.63
C TYR A 96 -2.25 -2.85 17.74
N THR A 97 -2.25 -3.74 16.75
CA THR A 97 -1.14 -3.89 15.79
C THR A 97 -1.67 -3.81 14.36
N THR A 98 -1.06 -2.96 13.53
CA THR A 98 -1.33 -2.90 12.10
C THR A 98 -0.03 -3.06 11.33
N VAL A 99 -0.03 -3.93 10.31
CA VAL A 99 1.09 -4.11 9.38
C VAL A 99 0.81 -3.36 8.10
N PHE A 100 1.82 -2.66 7.58
CA PHE A 100 1.73 -1.83 6.39
C PHE A 100 2.65 -2.24 5.25
N GLY A 101 3.68 -3.05 5.52
CA GLY A 101 4.62 -3.46 4.48
C GLY A 101 5.22 -4.83 4.73
N VAL A 102 5.54 -5.53 3.63
CA VAL A 102 6.25 -6.81 3.61
C VAL A 102 7.28 -6.78 2.47
N ASN A 103 8.52 -7.20 2.76
CA ASN A 103 9.55 -7.32 1.73
C ASN A 103 9.61 -8.74 1.12
N ASP A 104 10.47 -8.92 0.12
CA ASP A 104 10.63 -10.17 -0.62
C ASP A 104 11.29 -11.31 0.19
N VAL A 105 11.80 -11.04 1.38
CA VAL A 105 12.29 -12.09 2.30
C VAL A 105 11.29 -12.41 3.41
N GLY A 106 10.17 -11.67 3.48
CA GLY A 106 9.08 -11.89 4.43
C GLY A 106 9.24 -11.11 5.74
N ASP A 107 10.13 -10.12 5.81
CA ASP A 107 10.14 -9.18 6.93
C ASP A 107 8.96 -8.23 6.81
N VAL A 108 8.34 -7.89 7.92
CA VAL A 108 7.16 -7.03 7.96
C VAL A 108 7.39 -5.80 8.82
N VAL A 109 6.75 -4.70 8.43
CA VAL A 109 6.77 -3.44 9.17
C VAL A 109 5.36 -2.91 9.41
N GLY A 110 5.22 -2.12 10.46
CA GLY A 110 3.94 -1.54 10.80
C GLY A 110 4.02 -0.63 12.02
N ARG A 111 2.93 -0.58 12.76
CA ARG A 111 2.84 0.11 14.04
C ARG A 111 2.10 -0.72 15.08
N SER A 112 2.48 -0.53 16.32
CA SER A 112 1.81 -1.08 17.51
C SER A 112 1.48 0.02 18.50
N ASN A 113 0.33 -0.06 19.14
CA ASN A 113 0.05 0.77 20.31
C ASN A 113 0.75 0.12 21.51
N THR A 114 1.64 0.86 22.14
CA THR A 114 2.17 0.50 23.46
C THR A 114 1.33 1.21 24.54
N ALA A 115 1.60 0.94 25.81
CA ALA A 115 0.88 1.60 26.91
C ALA A 115 0.99 3.14 26.89
N THR A 116 2.01 3.69 26.24
CA THR A 116 2.31 5.13 26.28
C THR A 116 2.28 5.83 24.92
N ALA A 117 2.39 5.09 23.82
CA ALA A 117 2.50 5.70 22.50
C ALA A 117 2.29 4.71 21.36
N VAL A 118 2.12 5.24 20.14
CA VAL A 118 2.20 4.47 18.89
C VAL A 118 3.66 4.32 18.48
N ARG A 119 4.10 3.09 18.23
CA ARG A 119 5.48 2.76 17.85
C ARG A 119 5.53 1.98 16.55
N ALA A 120 6.42 2.37 15.67
CA ALA A 120 6.78 1.57 14.51
C ALA A 120 7.52 0.31 14.96
N PHE A 121 7.35 -0.76 14.21
CA PHE A 121 8.08 -2.01 14.46
C PHE A 121 8.49 -2.68 13.15
N LEU A 122 9.49 -3.54 13.25
CA LEU A 122 9.90 -4.49 12.24
C LEU A 122 9.93 -5.90 12.87
N THR A 123 9.30 -6.85 12.20
CA THR A 123 9.39 -8.27 12.54
C THR A 123 10.11 -8.99 11.40
N PRO A 124 11.34 -9.49 11.62
CA PRO A 124 11.99 -10.35 10.66
C PRO A 124 11.19 -11.64 10.45
N LYS A 125 11.26 -12.23 9.27
CA LYS A 125 10.59 -13.52 9.00
C LYS A 125 10.99 -14.58 10.05
N GLY A 126 9.99 -15.08 10.76
CA GLY A 126 10.20 -16.06 11.86
C GLY A 126 10.85 -15.51 13.12
N GLY A 127 11.06 -14.20 13.22
CA GLY A 127 11.64 -13.53 14.38
C GLY A 127 10.62 -12.83 15.26
N ALA A 128 11.10 -12.16 16.31
CA ALA A 128 10.29 -11.32 17.18
C ALA A 128 10.26 -9.87 16.67
N ALA A 129 9.16 -9.18 16.96
CA ALA A 129 9.01 -7.75 16.65
C ALA A 129 10.05 -6.94 17.47
N ARG A 130 10.71 -6.01 16.78
CA ARG A 130 11.59 -5.00 17.40
C ARG A 130 11.05 -3.61 17.11
N GLU A 131 11.19 -2.73 18.08
CA GLU A 131 10.82 -1.31 17.89
C GLU A 131 11.73 -0.64 16.86
N LEU A 132 11.10 0.21 16.03
CA LEU A 132 11.76 1.21 15.20
C LEU A 132 11.57 2.57 15.91
N PRO A 133 12.60 3.07 16.60
CA PRO A 133 12.45 4.19 17.51
C PRO A 133 12.12 5.48 16.75
N PRO A 134 11.38 6.42 17.36
CA PRO A 134 11.22 7.75 16.81
C PRO A 134 12.53 8.55 16.88
N LEU A 135 12.59 9.66 16.14
CA LEU A 135 13.66 10.66 16.31
C LEU A 135 13.66 11.20 17.75
N ALA A 136 14.82 11.66 18.20
CA ALA A 136 14.95 12.29 19.50
C ALA A 136 13.98 13.50 19.61
N GLY A 137 13.16 13.50 20.67
CA GLY A 137 12.12 14.51 20.91
C GLY A 137 10.74 14.16 20.34
N ASP A 138 10.63 13.17 19.44
CA ASP A 138 9.35 12.69 18.94
C ASP A 138 8.75 11.61 19.87
N THR A 139 7.43 11.50 19.86
CA THR A 139 6.68 10.62 20.75
C THR A 139 6.01 9.47 20.02
N GLY A 140 5.93 9.50 18.70
CA GLY A 140 5.29 8.48 17.87
C GLY A 140 6.14 8.08 16.67
N SER A 141 5.91 6.86 16.15
CA SER A 141 6.47 6.42 14.88
C SER A 141 5.55 5.44 14.15
N THR A 142 5.63 5.42 12.83
CA THR A 142 4.89 4.49 11.95
C THR A 142 5.80 4.14 10.76
N ALA A 143 5.98 2.84 10.48
CA ALA A 143 6.70 2.36 9.31
C ALA A 143 5.71 1.86 8.26
N PHE A 144 5.87 2.27 6.99
CA PHE A 144 4.98 1.93 5.89
C PHE A 144 5.56 0.90 4.95
N ALA A 145 6.85 0.96 4.65
CA ALA A 145 7.48 0.06 3.70
C ALA A 145 8.86 -0.39 4.21
N VAL A 146 9.30 -1.54 3.72
CA VAL A 146 10.61 -2.14 4.02
C VAL A 146 11.15 -2.79 2.75
N ASN A 147 12.42 -2.55 2.42
CA ASN A 147 13.08 -3.18 1.29
C ASN A 147 13.75 -4.51 1.70
N LYS A 148 14.24 -5.27 0.72
CA LYS A 148 14.93 -6.55 0.96
C LYS A 148 16.21 -6.43 1.80
N PRO A 149 17.03 -5.37 1.69
CA PRO A 149 18.13 -5.13 2.63
C PRO A 149 17.70 -4.97 4.09
N GLY A 150 16.43 -4.63 4.37
CA GLY A 150 15.87 -4.44 5.71
C GLY A 150 15.87 -2.98 6.17
N ASP A 151 16.07 -2.03 5.25
CA ASP A 151 15.83 -0.61 5.50
C ASP A 151 14.32 -0.35 5.44
N ALA A 152 13.77 0.37 6.40
CA ALA A 152 12.36 0.71 6.48
C ALA A 152 12.15 2.22 6.38
N VAL A 153 11.00 2.64 5.87
CA VAL A 153 10.63 4.05 5.78
C VAL A 153 9.23 4.32 6.34
N GLY A 154 9.01 5.55 6.74
CA GLY A 154 7.76 5.99 7.31
C GLY A 154 7.84 7.41 7.82
N PHE A 155 7.29 7.66 8.99
CA PHE A 155 7.40 8.94 9.68
C PHE A 155 7.54 8.77 11.19
N THR A 156 8.09 9.79 11.84
CA THR A 156 7.99 10.01 13.27
C THR A 156 7.13 11.25 13.54
N SER A 157 6.50 11.31 14.69
CA SER A 157 5.58 12.39 15.07
C SER A 157 5.90 12.93 16.44
N GLY A 158 5.90 14.25 16.55
CA GLY A 158 6.21 14.98 17.77
C GLY A 158 5.70 16.42 17.72
N PRO A 159 6.29 17.33 18.54
CA PRO A 159 5.88 18.74 18.58
C PRO A 159 5.97 19.44 17.24
N ASP A 160 6.91 19.05 16.38
CA ASP A 160 7.15 19.64 15.06
C ASP A 160 6.32 18.97 13.93
N GLY A 161 5.33 18.14 14.27
CA GLY A 161 4.48 17.46 13.31
C GLY A 161 5.04 16.09 12.89
N GLU A 162 4.65 15.63 11.69
CA GLU A 162 5.10 14.37 11.11
C GLU A 162 6.29 14.58 10.21
N ARG A 163 7.34 13.81 10.41
CA ARG A 163 8.61 13.93 9.70
C ARG A 163 9.04 12.61 9.11
N ALA A 164 9.23 12.58 7.79
CA ALA A 164 9.66 11.39 7.06
C ALA A 164 11.05 10.93 7.51
N VAL A 165 11.17 9.64 7.79
CA VAL A 165 12.40 9.01 8.28
C VAL A 165 12.71 7.70 7.56
N LEU A 166 13.97 7.34 7.61
CA LEU A 166 14.49 6.03 7.26
C LEU A 166 15.07 5.38 8.52
N TRP A 167 14.65 4.15 8.78
CA TRP A 167 15.30 3.25 9.73
C TRP A 167 16.19 2.30 8.95
N ALA A 168 17.50 2.38 9.17
CA ALA A 168 18.43 1.42 8.60
C ALA A 168 18.27 0.03 9.25
N ARG A 169 18.77 -0.98 8.57
CA ARG A 169 18.71 -2.38 9.06
C ARG A 169 19.23 -2.55 10.48
N ASP A 170 20.22 -1.77 10.91
CA ASP A 170 20.77 -1.80 12.28
C ASP A 170 19.84 -1.16 13.33
N GLY A 171 18.73 -0.56 12.90
CA GLY A 171 17.73 0.11 13.74
C GLY A 171 18.00 1.58 13.99
N SER A 172 19.08 2.14 13.43
CA SER A 172 19.32 3.60 13.48
C SER A 172 18.26 4.34 12.69
N VAL A 173 17.77 5.47 13.22
CA VAL A 173 16.79 6.34 12.57
C VAL A 173 17.46 7.59 12.03
N THR A 174 17.12 7.96 10.81
CA THR A 174 17.64 9.16 10.13
C THR A 174 16.48 9.96 9.54
N LEU A 175 16.48 11.26 9.77
CA LEU A 175 15.56 12.18 9.11
C LEU A 175 15.88 12.25 7.62
N LEU A 176 14.88 12.10 6.76
CA LEU A 176 15.06 12.23 5.32
C LEU A 176 15.35 13.69 4.93
N PRO A 177 16.16 13.93 3.88
CA PRO A 177 16.51 15.27 3.45
C PRO A 177 15.27 16.16 3.25
N GLY A 178 15.36 17.43 3.67
CA GLY A 178 14.25 18.40 3.53
C GLY A 178 13.09 18.25 4.51
N ALA A 179 12.91 17.09 5.13
CA ALA A 179 11.76 16.81 6.01
C ALA A 179 11.69 17.74 7.25
N SER A 180 12.80 18.32 7.69
CA SER A 180 12.83 19.34 8.75
C SER A 180 12.27 20.70 8.34
N ARG A 181 12.14 20.95 7.03
CA ARG A 181 11.60 22.20 6.47
C ARG A 181 10.13 22.07 6.07
N ALA A 182 9.63 20.87 5.96
CA ALA A 182 8.25 20.58 5.65
C ALA A 182 7.35 20.80 6.88
N GLN A 183 6.11 21.24 6.67
CA GLN A 183 5.08 21.25 7.71
C GLN A 183 4.66 19.83 8.08
N THR A 184 4.65 18.96 7.10
CA THR A 184 4.46 17.50 7.28
C THR A 184 5.18 16.77 6.16
N SER A 185 5.69 15.57 6.46
CA SER A 185 6.26 14.68 5.45
C SER A 185 6.11 13.22 5.87
N ARG A 186 5.90 12.33 4.88
CA ARG A 186 5.77 10.88 5.08
C ARG A 186 6.46 10.14 3.94
N ALA A 187 7.27 9.14 4.25
CA ALA A 187 7.79 8.21 3.26
C ALA A 187 6.90 6.98 3.20
N LEU A 188 6.36 6.66 2.03
CA LEU A 188 5.33 5.63 1.82
C LEU A 188 5.87 4.39 1.13
N GLY A 189 6.88 4.52 0.26
CA GLY A 189 7.52 3.44 -0.48
C GLY A 189 9.04 3.53 -0.45
N ILE A 190 9.72 2.41 -0.62
CA ILE A 190 11.17 2.30 -0.73
C ILE A 190 11.53 1.16 -1.68
N ASN A 191 12.47 1.39 -2.60
CA ASN A 191 12.95 0.35 -3.50
C ASN A 191 14.20 -0.37 -2.96
N GLU A 192 14.66 -1.39 -3.71
CA GLU A 192 15.82 -2.20 -3.34
C GLU A 192 17.16 -1.42 -3.36
N ARG A 193 17.20 -0.29 -4.05
CA ARG A 193 18.35 0.62 -4.06
C ARG A 193 18.40 1.53 -2.82
N GLY A 194 17.26 1.65 -2.12
CA GLY A 194 17.07 2.52 -0.97
C GLY A 194 16.58 3.93 -1.34
N ASP A 195 16.06 4.11 -2.57
CA ASP A 195 15.34 5.33 -2.94
C ASP A 195 13.96 5.28 -2.27
N ALA A 196 13.59 6.30 -1.52
CA ALA A 196 12.32 6.42 -0.83
C ALA A 196 11.41 7.42 -1.54
N VAL A 197 10.10 7.19 -1.49
CA VAL A 197 9.08 8.08 -2.07
C VAL A 197 7.95 8.32 -1.09
N GLY A 198 7.24 9.42 -1.29
CA GLY A 198 6.10 9.73 -0.44
C GLY A 198 5.53 11.12 -0.73
N SER A 199 5.21 11.84 0.33
CA SER A 199 4.67 13.19 0.22
C SER A 199 5.24 14.13 1.29
N TRP A 200 5.27 15.41 0.96
CA TRP A 200 5.65 16.47 1.87
C TRP A 200 4.86 17.75 1.59
N ASP A 201 4.71 18.60 2.59
CA ASP A 201 4.16 19.94 2.45
C ASP A 201 5.23 20.97 2.84
N ALA A 202 5.81 21.61 1.83
CA ALA A 202 6.77 22.68 1.99
C ALA A 202 6.11 24.07 1.99
N GLY A 203 4.79 24.16 2.22
CA GLY A 203 4.02 25.41 2.24
C GLY A 203 3.29 25.74 0.92
N LEU A 204 3.34 24.81 -0.04
CA LEU A 204 2.65 24.92 -1.35
C LEU A 204 1.49 23.92 -1.49
N GLY A 205 1.20 23.17 -0.45
CA GLY A 205 0.33 21.99 -0.46
C GLY A 205 1.13 20.70 -0.50
N LEU A 206 0.44 19.57 -0.41
CA LEU A 206 1.07 18.26 -0.38
C LEU A 206 1.59 17.88 -1.77
N HIS A 207 2.89 17.70 -1.93
CA HIS A 207 3.54 17.28 -3.16
C HIS A 207 4.18 15.90 -3.01
N ALA A 208 4.16 15.14 -4.10
CA ALA A 208 4.94 13.90 -4.24
C ALA A 208 6.43 14.22 -4.21
N ILE A 209 7.19 13.40 -3.51
CA ILE A 209 8.62 13.59 -3.32
C ILE A 209 9.39 12.28 -3.50
N LEU A 210 10.58 12.39 -4.08
CA LEU A 210 11.59 11.35 -4.13
C LEU A 210 12.77 11.75 -3.22
N TRP A 211 13.20 10.83 -2.37
CA TRP A 211 14.45 10.86 -1.62
C TRP A 211 15.41 9.81 -2.19
N PRO A 212 16.27 10.19 -3.15
CA PRO A 212 17.27 9.26 -3.68
C PRO A 212 18.25 8.86 -2.58
N LYS A 213 18.69 7.60 -2.57
CA LYS A 213 19.69 7.14 -1.60
C LYS A 213 20.95 8.00 -1.67
N GLY A 214 21.26 8.70 -0.56
CA GLY A 214 22.45 9.56 -0.48
C GLY A 214 22.37 10.86 -1.29
N GLY A 215 21.21 11.17 -1.88
CA GLY A 215 20.97 12.40 -2.63
C GLY A 215 20.11 13.43 -1.88
N ALA A 216 19.89 14.58 -2.51
CA ALA A 216 18.93 15.58 -2.06
C ALA A 216 17.52 15.18 -2.46
N GLU A 217 16.53 15.69 -1.73
CA GLU A 217 15.12 15.52 -2.05
C GLU A 217 14.76 16.14 -3.41
N GLN A 218 13.81 15.51 -4.10
CA GLN A 218 13.32 15.97 -5.40
C GLN A 218 11.80 16.05 -5.37
N ASP A 219 11.27 17.27 -5.54
CA ASP A 219 9.82 17.47 -5.75
C ASP A 219 9.46 16.92 -7.14
N LEU A 220 8.50 16.01 -7.18
CA LEU A 220 8.05 15.35 -8.40
C LEU A 220 6.97 16.14 -9.14
N GLY A 221 6.48 17.23 -8.53
CA GLY A 221 5.46 18.09 -9.12
C GLY A 221 4.08 17.44 -9.23
N THR A 222 3.23 18.14 -9.99
CA THR A 222 1.82 17.79 -10.25
C THR A 222 1.53 17.82 -11.74
N LEU A 223 0.40 17.23 -12.15
CA LEU A 223 -0.14 17.45 -13.50
C LEU A 223 -0.49 18.93 -13.70
N PRO A 224 -0.47 19.44 -14.96
CA PRO A 224 -0.93 20.81 -15.26
C PRO A 224 -2.35 21.05 -14.72
N GLY A 225 -2.52 22.15 -13.94
CA GLY A 225 -3.80 22.51 -13.32
C GLY A 225 -4.11 21.77 -12.00
N HIS A 226 -3.26 20.84 -11.58
CA HIS A 226 -3.37 20.19 -10.27
C HIS A 226 -2.56 20.95 -9.21
N THR A 227 -2.93 20.77 -7.95
CA THR A 227 -2.36 21.51 -6.81
C THR A 227 -1.69 20.60 -5.78
N THR A 228 -1.95 19.30 -5.83
CA THR A 228 -1.38 18.35 -4.90
C THR A 228 -0.98 17.05 -5.61
N SER A 229 -0.04 16.31 -5.04
CA SER A 229 0.35 14.97 -5.49
C SER A 229 0.90 14.13 -4.34
N GLU A 230 0.88 12.81 -4.51
CA GLU A 230 1.47 11.87 -3.56
C GLU A 230 2.06 10.69 -4.33
N ALA A 231 3.32 10.37 -4.06
CA ALA A 231 3.98 9.17 -4.54
C ALA A 231 3.73 8.01 -3.56
N VAL A 232 3.24 6.89 -4.08
CA VAL A 232 2.80 5.74 -3.26
C VAL A 232 3.79 4.60 -3.33
N ASP A 233 4.34 4.34 -4.51
CA ASP A 233 5.24 3.19 -4.74
C ASP A 233 6.33 3.54 -5.75
N VAL A 234 7.47 2.81 -5.68
CA VAL A 234 8.63 2.98 -6.54
C VAL A 234 9.25 1.64 -6.88
N ASN A 235 9.46 1.37 -8.18
CA ASN A 235 10.08 0.12 -8.61
C ASN A 235 11.62 0.18 -8.58
N ALA A 236 12.26 -0.97 -8.85
CA ALA A 236 13.72 -1.06 -8.93
C ALA A 236 14.33 -0.22 -10.06
N GLY A 237 13.57 0.11 -11.11
CA GLY A 237 13.97 1.00 -12.19
C GLY A 237 14.00 2.49 -11.80
N GLY A 238 13.30 2.86 -10.74
CA GLY A 238 13.11 4.24 -10.30
C GLY A 238 11.87 4.91 -10.88
N ASP A 239 10.98 4.16 -11.53
CA ASP A 239 9.66 4.65 -11.89
C ASP A 239 8.79 4.73 -10.62
N ILE A 240 8.08 5.82 -10.48
CA ILE A 240 7.30 6.15 -9.29
C ILE A 240 5.84 6.26 -9.71
N VAL A 241 4.92 5.79 -8.86
CA VAL A 241 3.48 5.87 -9.11
C VAL A 241 2.73 6.43 -7.91
N GLY A 242 1.57 7.00 -8.20
CA GLY A 242 0.70 7.56 -7.20
C GLY A 242 -0.46 8.34 -7.83
N TYR A 243 -0.72 9.52 -7.33
CA TYR A 243 -1.76 10.38 -7.90
C TYR A 243 -1.36 11.85 -7.89
N SER A 244 -1.98 12.61 -8.75
CA SER A 244 -2.03 14.07 -8.74
C SER A 244 -3.49 14.51 -8.60
N ALA A 245 -3.78 15.56 -7.84
CA ALA A 245 -5.14 16.04 -7.60
C ALA A 245 -5.26 17.54 -7.84
N ASP A 246 -6.41 17.94 -8.40
CA ASP A 246 -6.77 19.34 -8.59
C ASP A 246 -7.28 19.99 -7.29
N ALA A 247 -7.61 21.28 -7.37
CA ALA A 247 -8.11 22.04 -6.24
C ALA A 247 -9.47 21.54 -5.68
N THR A 248 -10.22 20.73 -6.44
CA THR A 248 -11.46 20.10 -5.97
C THR A 248 -11.23 18.78 -5.27
N GLY A 249 -9.99 18.24 -5.34
CA GLY A 249 -9.62 16.93 -4.82
C GLY A 249 -9.85 15.80 -5.81
N ALA A 250 -10.22 16.09 -7.08
CA ALA A 250 -10.31 15.06 -8.11
C ALA A 250 -8.92 14.54 -8.47
N ARG A 251 -8.74 13.22 -8.37
CA ARG A 251 -7.45 12.56 -8.52
C ARG A 251 -7.29 11.91 -9.89
N ARG A 252 -6.05 11.96 -10.38
CA ARG A 252 -5.59 11.21 -11.55
C ARG A 252 -4.40 10.34 -11.15
N ALA A 253 -4.47 9.06 -11.52
CA ALA A 253 -3.34 8.15 -11.41
C ALA A 253 -2.21 8.65 -12.30
N VAL A 254 -0.98 8.72 -11.76
CA VAL A 254 0.18 9.20 -12.50
C VAL A 254 1.37 8.25 -12.33
N ARG A 255 2.26 8.29 -13.32
CA ARG A 255 3.61 7.75 -13.26
C ARG A 255 4.60 8.89 -13.46
N TRP A 256 5.53 9.03 -12.53
CA TRP A 256 6.73 9.84 -12.71
C TRP A 256 7.85 8.95 -13.22
N THR A 257 8.46 9.35 -14.32
CA THR A 257 9.53 8.61 -14.97
C THR A 257 10.90 9.11 -14.52
N SER A 258 11.90 8.26 -14.57
CA SER A 258 13.27 8.57 -14.11
C SER A 258 13.93 9.73 -14.88
N ASP A 259 13.42 10.10 -16.05
CA ASP A 259 13.82 11.28 -16.83
C ASP A 259 13.10 12.58 -16.44
N GLY A 260 12.28 12.53 -15.39
CA GLY A 260 11.57 13.68 -14.80
C GLY A 260 10.23 14.00 -15.46
N GLY A 261 9.72 13.13 -16.33
CA GLY A 261 8.39 13.27 -16.92
C GLY A 261 7.27 12.85 -15.95
N ILE A 262 6.08 13.41 -16.13
CA ILE A 262 4.86 12.98 -15.46
C ILE A 262 3.84 12.55 -16.51
N LEU A 263 3.32 11.32 -16.38
CA LEU A 263 2.33 10.73 -17.27
C LEU A 263 1.01 10.56 -16.55
N ASP A 264 -0.07 11.17 -17.07
CA ASP A 264 -1.45 10.88 -16.67
C ASP A 264 -1.82 9.49 -17.22
N LEU A 265 -2.19 8.57 -16.36
CA LEU A 265 -2.60 7.22 -16.75
C LEU A 265 -4.06 7.17 -17.18
N GLY A 266 -4.83 8.24 -16.94
CA GLY A 266 -6.25 8.35 -17.27
C GLY A 266 -7.17 7.70 -16.25
N THR A 267 -8.40 7.45 -16.69
CA THR A 267 -9.47 6.76 -15.94
C THR A 267 -10.11 5.69 -16.81
N LEU A 268 -10.84 4.77 -16.21
CA LEU A 268 -11.73 3.87 -16.94
C LEU A 268 -12.86 4.65 -17.59
N PRO A 269 -13.49 4.11 -18.66
CA PRO A 269 -14.59 4.78 -19.36
C PRO A 269 -15.73 5.18 -18.42
N GLY A 270 -16.13 6.46 -18.48
CA GLY A 270 -17.16 7.05 -17.64
C GLY A 270 -16.71 7.37 -16.21
N GLY A 271 -15.42 7.25 -15.91
CA GLY A 271 -14.85 7.61 -14.63
C GLY A 271 -14.24 9.01 -14.61
N ASP A 272 -14.12 9.56 -13.41
CA ASP A 272 -13.56 10.89 -13.11
C ASP A 272 -12.43 10.85 -12.07
N PHE A 273 -12.18 9.67 -11.47
CA PHE A 273 -11.18 9.44 -10.43
C PHE A 273 -10.30 8.25 -10.80
N SER A 274 -8.99 8.38 -10.57
CA SER A 274 -8.06 7.24 -10.55
C SER A 274 -6.90 7.48 -9.60
N GLN A 275 -6.32 6.39 -9.08
CA GLN A 275 -5.15 6.41 -8.21
C GLN A 275 -4.33 5.15 -8.45
N ALA A 276 -3.04 5.29 -8.71
CA ALA A 276 -2.09 4.17 -8.79
C ALA A 276 -1.61 3.80 -7.37
N LEU A 277 -1.51 2.51 -7.09
CA LEU A 277 -1.20 1.98 -5.76
C LEU A 277 0.01 1.04 -5.73
N GLY A 278 0.40 0.47 -6.86
CA GLY A 278 1.56 -0.40 -6.96
C GLY A 278 2.13 -0.44 -8.37
N ILE A 279 3.43 -0.69 -8.47
CA ILE A 279 4.18 -0.86 -9.71
C ILE A 279 5.17 -2.00 -9.58
N ASN A 280 5.24 -2.86 -10.63
CA ASN A 280 6.23 -3.93 -10.65
C ASN A 280 7.52 -3.52 -11.41
N THR A 281 8.48 -4.43 -11.46
CA THR A 281 9.75 -4.24 -12.17
C THR A 281 9.61 -4.12 -13.69
N SER A 282 8.52 -4.63 -14.27
CA SER A 282 8.20 -4.50 -15.71
C SER A 282 7.54 -3.16 -16.06
N GLY A 283 7.16 -2.36 -15.04
CA GLY A 283 6.46 -1.10 -15.21
C GLY A 283 4.94 -1.27 -15.37
N ASP A 284 4.39 -2.46 -15.04
CA ASP A 284 2.94 -2.63 -14.95
C ASP A 284 2.44 -1.99 -13.67
N ILE A 285 1.35 -1.23 -13.76
CA ILE A 285 0.82 -0.40 -12.68
C ILE A 285 -0.59 -0.86 -12.35
N VAL A 286 -0.90 -0.95 -11.07
CA VAL A 286 -2.24 -1.31 -10.60
C VAL A 286 -2.80 -0.26 -9.65
N GLY A 287 -4.13 -0.22 -9.55
CA GLY A 287 -4.78 0.74 -8.67
C GLY A 287 -6.30 0.66 -8.71
N THR A 288 -6.93 1.80 -8.48
CA THR A 288 -8.38 1.96 -8.53
C THR A 288 -8.76 3.11 -9.46
N SER A 289 -9.85 2.95 -10.18
CA SER A 289 -10.49 4.00 -10.98
C SER A 289 -12.00 3.91 -10.83
N THR A 290 -12.68 5.04 -10.87
CA THR A 290 -14.11 5.04 -11.14
C THR A 290 -14.36 4.67 -12.59
N SER A 291 -15.56 4.17 -12.86
CA SER A 291 -16.11 3.88 -14.18
C SER A 291 -17.61 4.16 -14.19
N ALA A 292 -18.29 3.99 -15.33
CA ALA A 292 -19.75 4.02 -15.39
C ALA A 292 -20.45 3.03 -14.45
N PHE A 293 -19.72 2.02 -13.95
CA PHE A 293 -20.22 0.97 -13.05
C PHE A 293 -19.71 1.13 -11.60
N GLY A 294 -19.17 2.30 -11.24
CA GLY A 294 -18.57 2.59 -9.94
C GLY A 294 -17.09 2.25 -9.86
N SER A 295 -16.58 2.04 -8.63
CA SER A 295 -15.16 1.76 -8.39
C SER A 295 -14.73 0.42 -8.96
N ARG A 296 -13.58 0.38 -9.66
CA ARG A 296 -12.99 -0.79 -10.32
C ARG A 296 -11.48 -0.84 -10.08
N ALA A 297 -10.97 -2.05 -9.90
CA ALA A 297 -9.54 -2.32 -9.96
C ALA A 297 -9.06 -2.18 -11.41
N PHE A 298 -7.94 -1.50 -11.63
CA PHE A 298 -7.33 -1.43 -12.95
C PHE A 298 -5.92 -2.01 -12.98
N ILE A 299 -5.50 -2.40 -14.18
CA ILE A 299 -4.10 -2.57 -14.56
C ILE A 299 -3.79 -1.63 -15.73
N TRP A 300 -2.63 -0.97 -15.67
CA TRP A 300 -2.08 -0.20 -16.76
C TRP A 300 -0.76 -0.85 -17.21
N THR A 301 -0.60 -1.00 -18.52
CA THR A 301 0.66 -1.43 -19.14
C THR A 301 1.03 -0.48 -20.25
N SER A 302 2.32 -0.35 -20.57
CA SER A 302 2.79 0.52 -21.67
C SER A 302 2.22 0.12 -23.03
N ALA A 303 1.91 -1.16 -23.22
CA ALA A 303 1.39 -1.70 -24.48
C ALA A 303 -0.13 -1.52 -24.63
N ALA A 304 -0.91 -1.58 -23.56
CA ALA A 304 -2.39 -1.64 -23.62
C ALA A 304 -3.09 -0.44 -22.97
N GLY A 305 -2.32 0.42 -22.24
CA GLY A 305 -2.93 1.49 -21.45
C GLY A 305 -3.71 0.96 -20.24
N LEU A 306 -4.62 1.77 -19.72
CA LEU A 306 -5.42 1.47 -18.55
C LEU A 306 -6.63 0.60 -18.91
N ARG A 307 -6.77 -0.54 -18.22
CA ARG A 307 -7.84 -1.53 -18.45
C ARG A 307 -8.49 -1.94 -17.14
N ASP A 308 -9.81 -2.18 -17.16
CA ASP A 308 -10.53 -2.79 -16.03
C ASP A 308 -10.02 -4.21 -15.81
N LEU A 309 -9.56 -4.49 -14.59
CA LEU A 309 -9.06 -5.82 -14.24
C LEU A 309 -10.18 -6.88 -14.27
N ASN A 310 -11.44 -6.47 -14.08
CA ASN A 310 -12.59 -7.35 -14.16
C ASN A 310 -12.81 -7.92 -15.58
N ASP A 311 -12.40 -7.20 -16.61
CA ASP A 311 -12.49 -7.67 -18.00
C ASP A 311 -11.41 -8.71 -18.35
N LEU A 312 -10.42 -8.87 -17.46
CA LEU A 312 -9.25 -9.74 -17.67
C LEU A 312 -9.28 -11.01 -16.82
N ILE A 313 -10.20 -11.11 -15.87
CA ILE A 313 -10.36 -12.30 -15.03
C ILE A 313 -11.38 -13.25 -15.65
N VAL A 314 -11.18 -14.55 -15.38
CA VAL A 314 -12.24 -15.53 -15.65
C VAL A 314 -13.48 -15.14 -14.85
N PRO A 315 -14.70 -15.25 -15.40
CA PRO A 315 -15.92 -14.89 -14.68
C PRO A 315 -15.91 -15.42 -13.24
N SER A 316 -15.99 -14.52 -12.30
CA SER A 316 -15.90 -14.82 -10.87
C SER A 316 -17.14 -14.30 -10.14
N ALA A 317 -17.36 -14.79 -8.92
CA ALA A 317 -18.42 -14.28 -8.05
C ALA A 317 -18.09 -12.88 -7.45
N PHE A 318 -16.95 -12.30 -7.85
CA PHE A 318 -16.46 -11.04 -7.27
C PHE A 318 -16.34 -9.95 -8.33
N VAL A 319 -16.60 -8.71 -7.91
CA VAL A 319 -16.24 -7.49 -8.62
C VAL A 319 -15.02 -6.89 -7.92
N LEU A 320 -13.88 -6.84 -8.60
CA LEU A 320 -12.66 -6.23 -8.08
C LEU A 320 -12.78 -4.71 -8.12
N THR A 321 -12.64 -4.05 -6.97
CA THR A 321 -12.85 -2.61 -6.83
C THR A 321 -11.56 -1.83 -6.67
N GLN A 322 -10.48 -2.49 -6.18
CA GLN A 322 -9.18 -1.88 -5.97
C GLN A 322 -8.08 -2.94 -6.10
N ALA A 323 -7.05 -2.71 -6.87
CA ALA A 323 -5.81 -3.47 -6.85
C ALA A 323 -4.79 -2.70 -6.00
N VAL A 324 -4.29 -3.33 -4.94
CA VAL A 324 -3.47 -2.66 -3.92
C VAL A 324 -1.97 -2.84 -4.13
N GLY A 325 -1.57 -3.80 -4.97
CA GLY A 325 -0.17 -4.03 -5.32
C GLY A 325 0.00 -5.14 -6.35
N ILE A 326 1.17 -5.19 -6.96
CA ILE A 326 1.57 -6.15 -7.98
C ILE A 326 3.03 -6.54 -7.77
N ASN A 327 3.36 -7.82 -7.84
CA ASN A 327 4.75 -8.27 -7.74
C ASN A 327 5.43 -8.46 -9.12
N ALA A 328 6.72 -8.80 -9.10
CA ALA A 328 7.51 -8.99 -10.32
C ALA A 328 7.02 -10.13 -11.22
N SER A 329 6.30 -11.12 -10.69
CA SER A 329 5.70 -12.20 -11.47
C SER A 329 4.31 -11.86 -12.02
N GLY A 330 3.81 -10.64 -11.78
CA GLY A 330 2.49 -10.19 -12.25
C GLY A 330 1.32 -10.66 -11.38
N VAL A 331 1.59 -11.20 -10.18
CA VAL A 331 0.53 -11.50 -9.22
C VAL A 331 0.03 -10.20 -8.60
N ILE A 332 -1.28 -10.02 -8.60
CA ILE A 332 -1.94 -8.80 -8.13
C ILE A 332 -2.73 -9.13 -6.87
N LEU A 333 -2.55 -8.33 -5.83
CA LEU A 333 -3.42 -8.34 -4.67
C LEU A 333 -4.55 -7.33 -4.90
N ALA A 334 -5.79 -7.79 -4.80
CA ALA A 334 -6.94 -6.94 -5.03
C ALA A 334 -7.99 -7.09 -3.93
N LEU A 335 -8.77 -6.03 -3.76
CA LEU A 335 -9.98 -6.00 -2.94
C LEU A 335 -11.19 -6.06 -3.88
N GLY A 336 -12.20 -6.81 -3.46
CA GLY A 336 -13.41 -6.95 -4.23
C GLY A 336 -14.65 -7.04 -3.33
N ARG A 337 -15.81 -7.11 -3.94
CA ARG A 337 -17.10 -7.37 -3.31
C ARG A 337 -17.82 -8.46 -4.10
N ASP A 338 -18.81 -9.08 -3.50
CA ASP A 338 -19.69 -10.00 -4.21
C ASP A 338 -20.37 -9.29 -5.40
N ALA A 339 -20.51 -10.01 -6.53
CA ALA A 339 -21.05 -9.52 -7.79
C ALA A 339 -22.56 -9.29 -7.73
#